data_e63a4b47430effd2d769949c02b4ed88
#
_entry.id   e63a4b47430effd2d769949c02b4ed88
#
_cell.length_a   1.000
_cell.length_b   1.000
_cell.length_c   1.000
_cell.angle_alpha   90.00
_cell.angle_beta   90.00
_cell.angle_gamma   90.00
#
_symmetry.space_group_name_H-M   'P 1'
#
loop_
_entity.id
_entity.type
_entity.pdbx_description
1 polymer ?
#
loop_
_entity_poly.entity_id
_entity_poly.type
_entity_poly.pdbx_seq_one_letter_code
_entity_poly.pdbx_strand_id
1 'polypeptide(L)'
;LYYVRRLNELSDDARVLFEQKPHEFKMHYIYREFDLPFTDLTCNLPSPIETVVDLSKIYSSPQVLGLILTYHVNYGLSAEKTAALMYDVHQVKISGQTIRNYARSVGAHMQPFTTYYPYQLSDQLCGDETYIRVLGSWNYIYFFFDAKNKIILSHRYSPNRDTQTAIKAIYDVIRHYGKDIPENLNLVVDG
;
A
#
# COMPACT_ATOMS: atom_id res chain seq x y z
N LEU A 1 16.85 8.48 2.78
CA LEU A 1 17.01 7.92 1.42
C LEU A 1 15.94 8.42 0.45
N TYR A 2 14.66 8.38 0.79
CA TYR A 2 13.58 8.96 -0.03
C TYR A 2 13.74 10.47 -0.25
N TYR A 3 14.13 11.17 0.78
CA TYR A 3 14.36 12.61 0.76
C TYR A 3 15.49 12.99 -0.22
N VAL A 4 16.61 12.27 -0.14
CA VAL A 4 17.78 12.50 -1.02
C VAL A 4 17.42 12.25 -2.49
N ARG A 5 16.64 11.23 -2.79
CA ARG A 5 16.22 10.93 -4.15
C ARG A 5 15.33 12.04 -4.73
N ARG A 6 14.36 12.53 -3.94
CA ARG A 6 13.50 13.64 -4.36
C ARG A 6 14.28 14.93 -4.60
N LEU A 7 15.31 15.18 -3.80
CA LEU A 7 16.23 16.29 -4.05
C LEU A 7 16.96 16.15 -5.38
N ASN A 8 17.34 14.92 -5.75
CA ASN A 8 18.00 14.66 -7.02
C ASN A 8 17.07 14.75 -8.24
N GLU A 9 15.77 14.61 -8.05
CA GLU A 9 14.73 14.75 -9.08
C GLU A 9 14.26 16.21 -9.25
N LEU A 10 14.70 17.14 -8.38
CA LEU A 10 14.33 18.53 -8.46
C LEU A 10 15.07 19.23 -9.61
N SER A 11 14.38 20.19 -10.25
CA SER A 11 15.04 21.15 -11.14
C SER A 11 16.06 21.99 -10.35
N ASP A 12 17.04 22.56 -11.03
CA ASP A 12 18.08 23.37 -10.39
C ASP A 12 17.47 24.55 -9.61
N ASP A 13 16.44 25.21 -10.15
CA ASP A 13 15.74 26.28 -9.44
C ASP A 13 15.04 25.80 -8.17
N ALA A 14 14.43 24.61 -8.21
CA ALA A 14 13.79 24.02 -7.05
C ALA A 14 14.80 23.56 -5.99
N ARG A 15 16.00 23.15 -6.37
CA ARG A 15 17.10 22.87 -5.45
C ARG A 15 17.56 24.11 -4.72
N VAL A 16 17.78 25.18 -5.44
CA VAL A 16 18.18 26.49 -4.85
C VAL A 16 17.13 26.95 -3.84
N LEU A 17 15.84 26.85 -4.20
CA LEU A 17 14.75 27.22 -3.30
C LEU A 17 14.72 26.30 -2.05
N PHE A 18 14.93 25.01 -2.22
CA PHE A 18 15.01 24.06 -1.11
C PHE A 18 16.18 24.36 -0.16
N GLU A 19 17.36 24.71 -0.70
CA GLU A 19 18.53 25.07 0.12
C GLU A 19 18.32 26.36 0.89
N GLN A 20 17.68 27.35 0.28
CA GLN A 20 17.44 28.64 0.89
C GLN A 20 16.26 28.61 1.90
N LYS A 21 15.22 27.85 1.60
CA LYS A 21 13.98 27.85 2.38
C LYS A 21 13.37 26.43 2.51
N PRO A 22 14.04 25.52 3.17
CA PRO A 22 13.60 24.12 3.24
C PRO A 22 12.22 23.93 3.92
N HIS A 23 11.83 24.85 4.80
CA HIS A 23 10.55 24.82 5.51
C HIS A 23 9.37 25.31 4.65
N GLU A 24 9.61 26.07 3.59
CA GLU A 24 8.59 26.51 2.64
C GLU A 24 8.40 25.49 1.50
N PHE A 25 9.34 24.59 1.32
CA PHE A 25 9.35 23.61 0.23
C PHE A 25 8.42 22.44 0.53
N LYS A 26 7.29 22.39 -0.15
CA LYS A 26 6.34 21.27 -0.06
C LYS A 26 6.64 20.25 -1.13
N MET A 27 7.10 19.07 -0.73
CA MET A 27 7.20 17.95 -1.65
C MET A 27 5.81 17.38 -1.91
N HIS A 28 5.39 17.43 -3.17
CA HIS A 28 4.17 16.78 -3.58
C HIS A 28 4.43 15.27 -3.75
N TYR A 29 3.59 14.46 -3.16
CA TYR A 29 3.57 13.02 -3.42
C TYR A 29 2.98 12.79 -4.79
N ILE A 30 3.71 12.10 -5.67
CA ILE A 30 3.14 11.59 -6.90
C ILE A 30 2.44 10.28 -6.53
N TYR A 31 1.13 10.32 -6.46
CA TYR A 31 0.34 9.10 -6.38
C TYR A 31 0.32 8.48 -7.77
N ARG A 32 0.62 7.19 -7.85
CA ARG A 32 0.32 6.44 -9.06
C ARG A 32 -1.16 6.08 -8.99
N GLU A 33 -1.95 6.72 -9.81
CA GLU A 33 -3.32 6.32 -10.04
C GLU A 33 -3.29 5.13 -11.00
N PHE A 34 -3.77 3.99 -10.53
CA PHE A 34 -4.11 2.87 -11.38
C PHE A 34 -5.59 3.04 -11.70
N ASP A 35 -5.88 3.43 -12.93
CA ASP A 35 -7.24 3.46 -13.43
C ASP A 35 -7.65 2.03 -13.81
N LEU A 36 -8.11 1.28 -12.81
CA LEU A 36 -8.69 -0.04 -13.01
C LEU A 36 -10.18 0.14 -13.26
N PRO A 37 -10.69 -0.18 -14.45
CA PRO A 37 -12.12 -0.18 -14.71
C PRO A 37 -12.82 -1.01 -13.64
N PHE A 38 -13.95 -0.51 -13.11
CA PHE A 38 -14.69 -1.22 -12.07
C PHE A 38 -15.11 -2.63 -12.51
N THR A 39 -15.28 -2.84 -13.82
CA THR A 39 -15.55 -4.13 -14.43
C THR A 39 -14.42 -5.13 -14.22
N ASP A 40 -13.16 -4.69 -14.14
CA ASP A 40 -12.02 -5.57 -13.93
C ASP A 40 -11.95 -6.08 -12.49
N LEU A 41 -12.54 -5.36 -11.53
CA LEU A 41 -12.71 -5.81 -10.15
C LEU A 41 -13.69 -6.99 -10.02
N THR A 42 -14.51 -7.22 -11.03
CA THR A 42 -15.48 -8.32 -11.09
C THR A 42 -14.98 -9.50 -11.92
N CYS A 43 -13.79 -9.39 -12.54
CA CYS A 43 -13.19 -10.50 -13.28
C CYS A 43 -12.90 -11.68 -12.36
N ASN A 44 -13.22 -12.89 -12.83
CA ASN A 44 -12.96 -14.15 -12.13
C ASN A 44 -11.46 -14.49 -12.11
N LEU A 45 -10.66 -13.64 -11.50
CA LEU A 45 -9.28 -13.98 -11.20
C LEU A 45 -9.26 -15.03 -10.09
N PRO A 46 -8.45 -16.07 -10.20
CA PRO A 46 -8.32 -17.04 -9.13
C PRO A 46 -7.79 -16.32 -7.88
N SER A 47 -8.68 -16.03 -6.95
CA SER A 47 -8.29 -15.53 -5.64
C SER A 47 -7.73 -16.69 -4.84
N PRO A 48 -6.48 -16.64 -4.37
CA PRO A 48 -5.95 -17.67 -3.48
C PRO A 48 -6.61 -17.65 -2.09
N ILE A 49 -7.40 -16.64 -1.81
CA ILE A 49 -8.21 -16.53 -0.59
C ILE A 49 -9.64 -16.86 -1.00
N GLU A 50 -10.21 -17.93 -0.45
CA GLU A 50 -11.66 -18.10 -0.44
C GLU A 50 -12.23 -16.84 0.21
N THR A 51 -12.63 -15.90 -0.62
CA THR A 51 -13.06 -14.60 -0.15
C THR A 51 -14.43 -14.73 0.45
N VAL A 52 -14.49 -14.61 1.74
CA VAL A 52 -15.72 -14.26 2.49
C VAL A 52 -16.29 -12.89 2.02
N VAL A 53 -15.70 -12.33 0.97
CA VAL A 53 -15.98 -10.99 0.49
C VAL A 53 -16.84 -11.04 -0.75
N ASP A 54 -18.10 -10.75 -0.53
CA ASP A 54 -19.09 -10.62 -1.57
C ASP A 54 -19.16 -9.16 -2.05
N LEU A 55 -18.61 -8.87 -3.22
CA LEU A 55 -18.65 -7.54 -3.82
C LEU A 55 -20.08 -7.09 -4.13
N SER A 56 -21.04 -8.05 -4.29
CA SER A 56 -22.45 -7.72 -4.48
C SER A 56 -23.04 -6.97 -3.29
N LYS A 57 -22.38 -6.99 -2.14
CA LYS A 57 -22.75 -6.22 -0.94
C LYS A 57 -22.22 -4.78 -0.92
N ILE A 58 -21.52 -4.36 -1.94
CA ILE A 58 -21.15 -2.95 -2.13
C ILE A 58 -22.30 -2.26 -2.88
N TYR A 59 -23.21 -1.64 -2.14
CA TYR A 59 -24.41 -0.98 -2.69
C TYR A 59 -24.15 0.46 -3.14
N SER A 60 -22.99 1.02 -2.82
CA SER A 60 -22.64 2.39 -3.21
C SER A 60 -22.19 2.46 -4.66
N SER A 61 -22.41 3.62 -5.29
CA SER A 61 -21.85 3.86 -6.62
C SER A 61 -20.33 3.79 -6.63
N PRO A 62 -19.68 3.51 -7.76
CA PRO A 62 -18.21 3.52 -7.88
C PRO A 62 -17.59 4.82 -7.38
N GLN A 63 -18.20 5.96 -7.67
CA GLN A 63 -17.75 7.27 -7.19
C GLN A 63 -17.75 7.36 -5.65
N VAL A 64 -18.83 6.95 -5.00
CA VAL A 64 -18.93 6.95 -3.53
C VAL A 64 -17.91 5.99 -2.93
N LEU A 65 -17.75 4.81 -3.51
CA LEU A 65 -16.73 3.84 -3.08
C LEU A 65 -15.32 4.44 -3.22
N GLY A 66 -15.03 5.09 -4.35
CA GLY A 66 -13.74 5.74 -4.58
C GLY A 66 -13.44 6.83 -3.54
N LEU A 67 -14.41 7.69 -3.21
CA LEU A 67 -14.27 8.70 -2.15
C LEU A 67 -14.00 8.06 -0.77
N ILE A 68 -14.73 7.00 -0.44
CA ILE A 68 -14.55 6.28 0.83
C ILE A 68 -13.12 5.71 0.93
N LEU A 69 -12.64 5.05 -0.13
CA LEU A 69 -11.29 4.47 -0.16
C LEU A 69 -10.23 5.56 -0.12
N THR A 70 -10.44 6.66 -0.83
CA THR A 70 -9.53 7.82 -0.80
C THR A 70 -9.39 8.35 0.62
N TYR A 71 -10.48 8.62 1.31
CA TYR A 71 -10.43 9.18 2.65
C TYR A 71 -9.94 8.19 3.71
N HIS A 72 -10.46 6.96 3.67
CA HIS A 72 -10.16 5.98 4.70
C HIS A 72 -8.78 5.31 4.49
N VAL A 73 -8.45 4.92 3.27
CA VAL A 73 -7.21 4.20 2.97
C VAL A 73 -6.07 5.15 2.63
N ASN A 74 -6.25 6.03 1.63
CA ASN A 74 -5.15 6.87 1.16
C ASN A 74 -4.78 7.98 2.15
N TYR A 75 -5.79 8.63 2.76
CA TYR A 75 -5.55 9.66 3.77
C TYR A 75 -5.51 9.13 5.20
N GLY A 76 -5.77 7.85 5.42
CA GLY A 76 -5.68 7.21 6.74
C GLY A 76 -6.70 7.73 7.76
N LEU A 77 -7.83 8.29 7.31
CA LEU A 77 -8.86 8.73 8.24
C LEU A 77 -9.55 7.53 8.90
N SER A 78 -9.88 7.66 10.19
CA SER A 78 -10.68 6.62 10.83
C SER A 78 -12.03 6.44 10.12
N ALA A 79 -12.60 5.24 10.19
CA ALA A 79 -13.88 4.96 9.54
C ALA A 79 -15.00 5.90 10.02
N GLU A 80 -14.97 6.31 11.29
CA GLU A 80 -15.91 7.25 11.90
C GLU A 80 -15.73 8.67 11.33
N LYS A 81 -14.47 9.14 11.21
CA LYS A 81 -14.17 10.43 10.59
C LYS A 81 -14.54 10.45 9.11
N THR A 82 -14.26 9.34 8.41
CA THR A 82 -14.66 9.18 7.01
C THR A 82 -16.18 9.23 6.86
N ALA A 83 -16.93 8.56 7.73
CA ALA A 83 -18.40 8.59 7.72
C ALA A 83 -18.95 10.01 7.94
N ALA A 84 -18.37 10.75 8.91
CA ALA A 84 -18.75 12.14 9.17
C ALA A 84 -18.46 13.02 7.93
N LEU A 85 -17.27 12.91 7.35
CA LEU A 85 -16.87 13.68 6.17
C LEU A 85 -17.74 13.35 4.95
N MET A 86 -18.08 12.07 4.73
CA MET A 86 -18.99 11.66 3.66
C MET A 86 -20.37 12.29 3.83
N TYR A 87 -20.85 12.43 5.07
CA TYR A 87 -22.12 13.09 5.35
C TYR A 87 -22.01 14.61 5.18
N ASP A 88 -21.02 15.24 5.80
CA ASP A 88 -20.91 16.70 5.87
C ASP A 88 -20.63 17.32 4.49
N VAL A 89 -19.77 16.70 3.69
CA VAL A 89 -19.32 17.24 2.39
C VAL A 89 -20.14 16.70 1.23
N HIS A 90 -20.45 15.41 1.25
CA HIS A 90 -21.08 14.73 0.09
C HIS A 90 -22.56 14.37 0.33
N GLN A 91 -23.09 14.64 1.51
CA GLN A 91 -24.46 14.28 1.92
C GLN A 91 -24.75 12.77 1.78
N VAL A 92 -23.71 11.95 1.89
CA VAL A 92 -23.79 10.48 1.82
C VAL A 92 -23.82 9.91 3.23
N LYS A 93 -24.94 9.37 3.63
CA LYS A 93 -25.11 8.71 4.94
C LYS A 93 -24.60 7.27 4.88
N ILE A 94 -23.48 7.02 5.53
CA ILE A 94 -22.84 5.69 5.62
C ILE A 94 -22.28 5.46 7.02
N SER A 95 -22.28 4.21 7.49
CA SER A 95 -21.72 3.89 8.81
C SER A 95 -20.23 3.59 8.73
N GLY A 96 -19.47 3.86 9.82
CA GLY A 96 -18.08 3.47 9.93
C GLY A 96 -17.86 1.96 9.73
N GLN A 97 -18.83 1.13 10.17
CA GLN A 97 -18.73 -0.32 9.93
C GLN A 97 -18.82 -0.67 8.44
N THR A 98 -19.70 0.00 7.70
CA THR A 98 -19.82 -0.20 6.25
C THR A 98 -18.53 0.22 5.55
N ILE A 99 -17.91 1.33 5.96
CA ILE A 99 -16.62 1.79 5.43
C ILE A 99 -15.52 0.73 5.63
N ARG A 100 -15.40 0.19 6.85
CA ARG A 100 -14.45 -0.90 7.13
C ARG A 100 -14.72 -2.15 6.29
N ASN A 101 -15.98 -2.50 6.12
CA ASN A 101 -16.35 -3.64 5.29
C ASN A 101 -15.98 -3.41 3.83
N TYR A 102 -16.25 -2.23 3.27
CA TYR A 102 -15.87 -1.88 1.90
C TYR A 102 -14.36 -1.91 1.70
N ALA A 103 -13.60 -1.28 2.59
CA ALA A 103 -12.14 -1.29 2.50
C ALA A 103 -11.56 -2.72 2.57
N ARG A 104 -12.09 -3.57 3.46
CA ARG A 104 -11.71 -4.98 3.55
C ARG A 104 -12.06 -5.75 2.27
N SER A 105 -13.27 -5.54 1.76
CA SER A 105 -13.76 -6.22 0.55
C SER A 105 -12.91 -5.88 -0.66
N VAL A 106 -12.66 -4.60 -0.88
CA VAL A 106 -11.82 -4.13 -1.98
C VAL A 106 -10.38 -4.62 -1.82
N GLY A 107 -9.82 -4.53 -0.61
CA GLY A 107 -8.47 -5.01 -0.33
C GLY A 107 -8.28 -6.50 -0.65
N ALA A 108 -9.22 -7.35 -0.22
CA ALA A 108 -9.20 -8.78 -0.52
C ALA A 108 -9.34 -9.06 -2.03
N HIS A 109 -10.17 -8.28 -2.72
CA HIS A 109 -10.39 -8.44 -4.16
C HIS A 109 -9.21 -7.94 -4.99
N MET A 110 -8.53 -6.88 -4.54
CA MET A 110 -7.36 -6.33 -5.21
C MET A 110 -6.07 -7.13 -4.96
N GLN A 111 -6.03 -7.96 -3.93
CA GLN A 111 -4.83 -8.71 -3.56
C GLN A 111 -4.26 -9.57 -4.70
N PRO A 112 -5.03 -10.31 -5.50
CA PRO A 112 -4.46 -11.04 -6.64
C PRO A 112 -3.81 -10.13 -7.68
N PHE A 113 -4.41 -8.99 -7.98
CA PHE A 113 -3.85 -8.02 -8.93
C PHE A 113 -2.50 -7.49 -8.44
N THR A 114 -2.42 -7.08 -7.19
CA THR A 114 -1.18 -6.55 -6.62
C THR A 114 -0.09 -7.62 -6.49
N THR A 115 -0.47 -8.86 -6.20
CA THR A 115 0.47 -9.98 -6.05
C THR A 115 1.05 -10.42 -7.39
N TYR A 116 0.24 -10.46 -8.45
CA TYR A 116 0.67 -10.97 -9.76
C TYR A 116 1.02 -9.87 -10.77
N TYR A 117 0.94 -8.61 -10.36
CA TYR A 117 1.31 -7.51 -11.23
C TYR A 117 2.82 -7.53 -11.52
N PRO A 118 3.25 -7.51 -12.80
CA PRO A 118 4.66 -7.58 -13.16
C PRO A 118 5.34 -6.22 -12.93
N TYR A 119 5.65 -5.92 -11.69
CA TYR A 119 6.38 -4.69 -11.35
C TYR A 119 7.81 -4.76 -11.87
N GLN A 120 8.26 -3.67 -12.48
CA GLN A 120 9.67 -3.48 -12.78
C GLN A 120 10.41 -3.10 -11.50
N LEU A 121 11.27 -4.00 -11.00
CA LEU A 121 12.00 -3.74 -9.77
C LEU A 121 13.07 -2.68 -9.98
N SER A 122 13.24 -1.84 -8.97
CA SER A 122 14.41 -0.98 -8.87
C SER A 122 15.60 -1.74 -8.28
N ASP A 123 16.77 -1.11 -8.33
CA ASP A 123 18.00 -1.61 -7.72
C ASP A 123 18.06 -1.40 -6.18
N GLN A 124 16.98 -0.91 -5.55
CA GLN A 124 16.96 -0.61 -4.12
C GLN A 124 15.76 -1.25 -3.44
N LEU A 125 16.01 -2.31 -2.70
CA LEU A 125 15.03 -2.95 -1.84
C LEU A 125 15.30 -2.62 -0.37
N CYS A 126 14.23 -2.52 0.41
CA CYS A 126 14.30 -2.39 1.85
C CYS A 126 13.46 -3.47 2.50
N GLY A 127 13.96 -3.98 3.62
CA GLY A 127 13.21 -4.87 4.50
C GLY A 127 13.06 -4.26 5.88
N ASP A 128 11.87 -4.36 6.44
CA ASP A 128 11.55 -3.85 7.77
C ASP A 128 10.46 -4.69 8.41
N GLU A 129 10.32 -4.61 9.74
CA GLU A 129 9.20 -5.19 10.44
C GLU A 129 8.34 -4.13 11.11
N THR A 130 7.05 -4.38 11.22
CA THR A 130 6.13 -3.60 12.04
C THR A 130 5.46 -4.46 13.09
N TYR A 131 5.12 -3.81 14.19
CA TYR A 131 4.48 -4.45 15.35
C TYR A 131 2.97 -4.24 15.28
N ILE A 132 2.23 -5.32 15.43
CA ILE A 132 0.77 -5.28 15.54
C ILE A 132 0.34 -5.98 16.84
N ARG A 133 -0.76 -5.51 17.40
CA ARG A 133 -1.33 -6.12 18.60
C ARG A 133 -2.52 -6.98 18.23
N VAL A 134 -2.39 -8.29 18.44
CA VAL A 134 -3.47 -9.24 18.14
C VAL A 134 -3.85 -9.94 19.46
N LEU A 135 -5.12 -9.82 19.85
CA LEU A 135 -5.65 -10.38 21.09
C LEU A 135 -4.80 -10.08 22.34
N GLY A 136 -4.25 -8.85 22.39
CA GLY A 136 -3.42 -8.40 23.50
C GLY A 136 -1.94 -8.77 23.41
N SER A 137 -1.53 -9.64 22.49
CA SER A 137 -0.13 -10.05 22.27
C SER A 137 0.51 -9.30 21.11
N TRP A 138 1.81 -9.02 21.24
CA TRP A 138 2.57 -8.43 20.16
C TRP A 138 2.84 -9.48 19.08
N ASN A 139 2.64 -9.08 17.83
CA ASN A 139 2.89 -9.87 16.64
C ASN A 139 3.63 -8.99 15.63
N TYR A 140 4.20 -9.61 14.62
CA TYR A 140 5.11 -8.97 13.69
C TYR A 140 4.66 -9.20 12.26
N ILE A 141 4.82 -8.17 11.42
CA ILE A 141 4.69 -8.29 9.98
C ILE A 141 6.00 -7.83 9.37
N TYR A 142 6.66 -8.73 8.67
CA TYR A 142 7.88 -8.44 7.90
C TYR A 142 7.48 -8.01 6.51
N PHE A 143 8.06 -6.91 6.04
CA PHE A 143 7.84 -6.38 4.71
C PHE A 143 9.14 -6.33 3.94
N PHE A 144 9.06 -6.63 2.65
CA PHE A 144 10.08 -6.25 1.69
C PHE A 144 9.44 -5.35 0.64
N PHE A 145 10.05 -4.22 0.38
CA PHE A 145 9.50 -3.22 -0.53
C PHE A 145 10.59 -2.60 -1.40
N ASP A 146 10.18 -2.22 -2.61
CA ASP A 146 10.98 -1.42 -3.52
C ASP A 146 10.98 0.03 -3.03
N ALA A 147 12.14 0.51 -2.59
CA ALA A 147 12.27 1.84 -1.99
C ALA A 147 12.09 2.97 -3.01
N LYS A 148 12.43 2.74 -4.28
CA LYS A 148 12.23 3.72 -5.35
C LYS A 148 10.79 3.75 -5.84
N ASN A 149 10.23 2.58 -6.12
CA ASN A 149 8.89 2.46 -6.67
C ASN A 149 7.79 2.48 -5.59
N LYS A 150 8.17 2.32 -4.30
CA LYS A 150 7.25 2.29 -3.15
C LYS A 150 6.20 1.21 -3.26
N ILE A 151 6.63 0.03 -3.65
CA ILE A 151 5.78 -1.14 -3.83
C ILE A 151 6.17 -2.16 -2.78
N ILE A 152 5.18 -2.69 -2.05
CA ILE A 152 5.38 -3.83 -1.17
C ILE A 152 5.47 -5.08 -2.05
N LEU A 153 6.60 -5.76 -2.00
CA LEU A 153 6.90 -6.94 -2.82
C LEU A 153 6.52 -8.23 -2.13
N SER A 154 6.70 -8.28 -0.82
CA SER A 154 6.27 -9.40 0.02
C SER A 154 5.95 -8.94 1.43
N HIS A 155 5.12 -9.72 2.11
CA HIS A 155 4.86 -9.55 3.54
C HIS A 155 4.64 -10.91 4.19
N ARG A 156 5.10 -11.07 5.43
CA ARG A 156 4.92 -12.27 6.23
C ARG A 156 4.53 -11.91 7.65
N TYR A 157 3.50 -12.57 8.15
CA TYR A 157 3.08 -12.48 9.54
C TYR A 157 3.80 -13.51 10.39
N SER A 158 4.20 -13.13 11.60
CA SER A 158 4.67 -14.06 12.63
C SER A 158 4.18 -13.63 14.02
N PRO A 159 3.81 -14.59 14.89
CA PRO A 159 3.54 -14.30 16.29
C PRO A 159 4.82 -14.00 17.08
N ASN A 160 5.98 -14.31 16.53
CA ASN A 160 7.29 -14.11 17.15
C ASN A 160 8.19 -13.25 16.27
N ARG A 161 9.09 -12.50 16.91
CA ARG A 161 10.18 -11.83 16.19
C ARG A 161 11.25 -12.87 15.86
N ASP A 162 11.25 -13.37 14.64
CA ASP A 162 12.15 -14.42 14.21
C ASP A 162 12.74 -14.16 12.82
N THR A 163 14.03 -14.43 12.70
CA THR A 163 14.80 -14.28 11.46
C THR A 163 14.31 -15.24 10.37
N GLN A 164 13.76 -16.39 10.74
CA GLN A 164 13.27 -17.35 9.76
C GLN A 164 12.10 -16.82 8.95
N THR A 165 11.19 -16.06 9.57
CA THR A 165 10.08 -15.43 8.88
C THR A 165 10.57 -14.30 7.96
N ALA A 166 11.56 -13.52 8.38
CA ALA A 166 12.20 -12.52 7.53
C ALA A 166 12.84 -13.16 6.28
N ILE A 167 13.60 -14.25 6.46
CA ILE A 167 14.20 -15.00 5.34
C ILE A 167 13.13 -15.53 4.38
N LYS A 168 12.01 -16.06 4.91
CA LYS A 168 10.90 -16.51 4.06
C LYS A 168 10.29 -15.37 3.26
N ALA A 169 10.18 -14.17 3.83
CA ALA A 169 9.67 -13.02 3.12
C ALA A 169 10.61 -12.58 1.97
N ILE A 170 11.94 -12.61 2.18
CA ILE A 170 12.94 -12.40 1.12
C ILE A 170 12.80 -13.48 0.03
N TYR A 171 12.67 -14.73 0.46
CA TYR A 171 12.53 -15.84 -0.48
C TYR A 171 11.30 -15.71 -1.38
N ASP A 172 10.19 -15.17 -0.85
CA ASP A 172 9.00 -14.89 -1.66
C ASP A 172 9.29 -13.88 -2.77
N VAL A 173 10.07 -12.82 -2.47
CA VAL A 173 10.50 -11.85 -3.49
C VAL A 173 11.34 -12.54 -4.56
N ILE A 174 12.35 -13.32 -4.16
CA ILE A 174 13.24 -14.03 -5.08
C ILE A 174 12.46 -15.02 -5.94
N ARG A 175 11.52 -15.74 -5.33
CA ARG A 175 10.69 -16.72 -6.05
C ARG A 175 9.76 -16.06 -7.07
N HIS A 176 9.22 -14.88 -6.73
CA HIS A 176 8.26 -14.19 -7.59
C HIS A 176 8.94 -13.47 -8.75
N TYR A 177 10.03 -12.78 -8.48
CA TYR A 177 10.70 -11.93 -9.46
C TYR A 177 11.92 -12.60 -10.13
N GLY A 178 12.54 -13.59 -9.50
CA GLY A 178 13.57 -14.44 -10.07
C GLY A 178 14.54 -13.73 -11.00
N LYS A 179 14.32 -13.91 -12.31
CA LYS A 179 15.18 -13.36 -13.36
C LYS A 179 15.05 -11.85 -13.56
N ASP A 180 13.99 -11.25 -13.04
CA ASP A 180 13.71 -9.81 -13.17
C ASP A 180 14.35 -9.00 -12.02
N ILE A 181 15.09 -9.67 -11.13
CA ILE A 181 15.85 -9.01 -10.08
C ILE A 181 17.09 -8.36 -10.70
N PRO A 182 17.32 -7.04 -10.50
CA PRO A 182 18.49 -6.36 -11.00
C PRO A 182 19.80 -6.97 -10.44
N GLU A 183 20.81 -7.15 -11.29
CA GLU A 183 22.12 -7.69 -10.86
C GLU A 183 22.83 -6.81 -9.82
N ASN A 184 22.59 -5.50 -9.85
CA ASN A 184 23.15 -4.53 -8.92
C ASN A 184 22.22 -4.22 -7.74
N LEU A 185 21.38 -5.19 -7.35
CA LEU A 185 20.42 -5.02 -6.26
C LEU A 185 21.12 -4.65 -4.95
N ASN A 186 20.68 -3.59 -4.33
CA ASN A 186 21.06 -3.16 -2.99
C ASN A 186 19.94 -3.40 -2.01
N LEU A 187 20.15 -4.27 -1.05
CA LEU A 187 19.18 -4.59 0.00
C LEU A 187 19.57 -3.89 1.31
N VAL A 188 18.67 -3.06 1.82
CA VAL A 188 18.81 -2.40 3.12
C VAL A 188 17.84 -3.04 4.09
N VAL A 189 18.35 -3.58 5.17
CA VAL A 189 17.56 -4.14 6.28
C VAL A 189 18.00 -3.50 7.58
N ASP A 190 17.10 -3.34 8.51
CA ASP A 190 17.42 -2.98 9.88
C ASP A 190 17.97 -4.22 10.60
N GLY A 191 19.09 -4.06 11.31
CA GLY A 191 19.85 -5.16 11.93
C GLY A 191 19.30 -5.61 13.29
#